data_4399d3087d3d4ee04920d1570b8876fa
#
_entry.id   4399d3087d3d4ee04920d1570b8876fa
#
_cell.length_a   1.000
_cell.length_b   1.000
_cell.length_c   1.000
_cell.angle_alpha   90.00
_cell.angle_beta   90.00
_cell.angle_gamma   90.00
#
_symmetry.space_group_name_H-M   'P 1'
#
loop_
_entity.id
_entity.type
_entity.pdbx_description
1 polymer ?
#
loop_
_entity_poly.entity_id
_entity_poly.type
_entity_poly.pdbx_seq_one_letter_code
_entity_poly.pdbx_strand_id
1 'polypeptide(L)'
;MPFRTIRNLPVVLLFCASLSWAAQGDPASVAGGCKQIAGQLPQTASTFGRGLAMAPRDAVRPSNLKWELPIAAATGLLIVSVDNHVNNHIQSPSFVQDAARGSNVGLGIELGAAGLAYLVGCSGHRSPYMANSGFTALEAMGAASLVDFGIKAATNRQYAYAKNTHGEFWEGGGSFPSGHAAASFAFASVIAHRYPKNPWLKWGAYGLATGVSFARVAGKKHFVSDIVAGGVVGYVTGTYMSTH
;
A
#
# COMPACT_ATOMS: atom_id res chain seq x y z
N MET A 1 6.65 -32.54 -4.03
CA MET A 1 6.28 -31.23 -3.47
C MET A 1 5.19 -30.51 -4.30
N PRO A 2 4.09 -31.10 -4.74
CA PRO A 2 3.11 -30.41 -5.59
C PRO A 2 1.92 -29.76 -4.84
N PHE A 3 1.76 -30.00 -3.53
CA PHE A 3 0.55 -29.53 -2.81
C PHE A 3 0.61 -28.10 -2.24
N ARG A 4 1.78 -27.42 -2.23
CA ARG A 4 1.92 -26.07 -1.68
C ARG A 4 1.36 -24.96 -2.59
N THR A 5 1.33 -25.16 -3.89
CA THR A 5 0.92 -24.14 -4.87
C THR A 5 -0.59 -23.87 -4.86
N ILE A 6 -1.41 -24.89 -4.58
CA ILE A 6 -2.89 -24.77 -4.57
C ILE A 6 -3.38 -24.00 -3.35
N ARG A 7 -2.64 -24.07 -2.23
CA ARG A 7 -2.99 -23.40 -0.97
C ARG A 7 -2.93 -21.87 -1.06
N ASN A 8 -2.19 -21.32 -2.01
CA ASN A 8 -1.99 -19.87 -2.16
C ASN A 8 -2.95 -19.21 -3.18
N LEU A 9 -3.72 -20.00 -3.93
CA LEU A 9 -4.63 -19.49 -4.95
C LEU A 9 -5.69 -18.50 -4.42
N PRO A 10 -6.36 -18.78 -3.26
CA PRO A 10 -7.32 -17.83 -2.69
C PRO A 10 -6.70 -16.51 -2.25
N VAL A 11 -5.43 -16.50 -1.83
CA VAL A 11 -4.69 -15.28 -1.45
C VAL A 11 -4.53 -14.34 -2.63
N VAL A 12 -4.18 -14.91 -3.78
CA VAL A 12 -4.01 -14.16 -5.04
C VAL A 12 -5.34 -13.58 -5.49
N LEU A 13 -6.44 -14.33 -5.38
CA LEU A 13 -7.78 -13.86 -5.73
C LEU A 13 -8.25 -12.73 -4.79
N LEU A 14 -8.01 -12.83 -3.48
CA LEU A 14 -8.32 -11.77 -2.52
C LEU A 14 -7.52 -10.50 -2.79
N PHE A 15 -6.25 -10.65 -3.17
CA PHE A 15 -5.41 -9.53 -3.55
C PHE A 15 -5.92 -8.84 -4.82
N CYS A 16 -6.25 -9.60 -5.86
CA CYS A 16 -6.84 -9.07 -7.09
C CYS A 16 -8.18 -8.38 -6.84
N ALA A 17 -9.03 -8.92 -5.95
CA ALA A 17 -10.30 -8.30 -5.59
C ALA A 17 -10.15 -6.89 -5.01
N SER A 18 -9.09 -6.64 -4.22
CA SER A 18 -8.81 -5.32 -3.67
C SER A 18 -8.33 -4.30 -4.72
N LEU A 19 -7.76 -4.77 -5.84
CA LEU A 19 -7.25 -3.92 -6.91
C LEU A 19 -8.35 -3.43 -7.85
N SER A 20 -9.34 -4.26 -8.14
CA SER A 20 -10.40 -3.96 -9.11
C SER A 20 -11.25 -2.78 -8.72
N TRP A 21 -11.46 -2.60 -7.44
CA TRP A 21 -12.30 -1.54 -6.92
C TRP A 21 -11.70 -0.14 -7.10
N ALA A 22 -10.41 0.01 -6.86
CA ALA A 22 -9.74 1.31 -6.87
C ALA A 22 -9.61 1.95 -8.27
N ALA A 23 -9.96 1.22 -9.35
CA ALA A 23 -9.87 1.69 -10.72
C ALA A 23 -11.15 2.34 -11.28
N GLN A 24 -12.24 2.48 -10.50
CA GLN A 24 -13.57 2.81 -11.00
C GLN A 24 -14.14 4.14 -10.49
N GLY A 25 -13.51 5.27 -10.72
CA GLY A 25 -14.08 6.51 -10.26
C GLY A 25 -13.93 7.73 -11.18
N ASP A 26 -14.79 8.71 -11.02
CA ASP A 26 -14.82 9.98 -11.75
C ASP A 26 -14.17 11.14 -10.96
N PRO A 27 -13.34 12.00 -11.57
CA PRO A 27 -12.67 13.09 -10.86
C PRO A 27 -13.62 14.23 -10.51
N ALA A 28 -13.84 14.51 -9.24
CA ALA A 28 -14.57 15.69 -8.76
C ALA A 28 -13.61 16.83 -8.37
N SER A 29 -13.92 18.06 -8.78
CA SER A 29 -13.15 19.26 -8.48
C SER A 29 -13.17 19.60 -6.98
N VAL A 30 -12.01 19.83 -6.38
CA VAL A 30 -11.88 20.20 -4.98
C VAL A 30 -11.60 21.70 -4.84
N ALA A 31 -12.63 22.47 -4.54
CA ALA A 31 -12.53 23.85 -4.11
C ALA A 31 -13.23 24.00 -2.75
N GLY A 32 -12.49 24.17 -1.66
CA GLY A 32 -13.08 24.38 -0.35
C GLY A 32 -12.06 24.64 0.75
N GLY A 33 -12.43 25.45 1.74
CA GLY A 33 -11.61 25.69 2.93
C GLY A 33 -11.46 24.44 3.81
N CYS A 34 -10.50 24.47 4.75
CA CYS A 34 -10.16 23.30 5.59
C CYS A 34 -11.33 22.68 6.37
N LYS A 35 -12.36 23.47 6.72
CA LYS A 35 -13.60 22.94 7.32
C LYS A 35 -14.38 22.06 6.33
N GLN A 36 -14.38 22.43 5.05
CA GLN A 36 -15.04 21.66 3.99
C GLN A 36 -14.27 20.39 3.66
N ILE A 37 -12.93 20.46 3.67
CA ILE A 37 -12.06 19.27 3.49
C ILE A 37 -12.35 18.23 4.58
N ALA A 38 -12.37 18.63 5.85
CA ALA A 38 -12.71 17.72 6.95
C ALA A 38 -14.15 17.19 6.89
N GLY A 39 -15.09 17.95 6.34
CA GLY A 39 -16.49 17.54 6.14
C GLY A 39 -16.70 16.48 5.06
N GLN A 40 -15.69 16.21 4.21
CA GLN A 40 -15.76 15.16 3.18
C GLN A 40 -15.50 13.75 3.71
N LEU A 41 -14.90 13.60 4.90
CA LEU A 41 -14.57 12.30 5.50
C LEU A 41 -15.73 11.28 5.48
N PRO A 42 -16.99 11.63 5.85
CA PRO A 42 -18.08 10.65 5.83
C PRO A 42 -18.43 10.16 4.43
N GLN A 43 -18.31 11.03 3.42
CA GLN A 43 -18.59 10.67 2.02
C GLN A 43 -17.50 9.78 1.46
N THR A 44 -16.23 10.13 1.71
CA THR A 44 -15.09 9.32 1.32
C THR A 44 -15.15 7.93 1.96
N ALA A 45 -15.44 7.86 3.27
CA ALA A 45 -15.59 6.60 4.00
C ALA A 45 -16.74 5.73 3.44
N SER A 46 -17.89 6.33 3.10
CA SER A 46 -19.04 5.59 2.53
C SER A 46 -18.75 5.08 1.11
N THR A 47 -18.06 5.87 0.30
CA THR A 47 -17.65 5.48 -1.06
C THR A 47 -16.61 4.37 -1.00
N PHE A 48 -15.64 4.49 -0.10
CA PHE A 48 -14.64 3.45 0.15
C PHE A 48 -15.28 2.15 0.63
N GLY A 49 -16.20 2.21 1.60
CA GLY A 49 -16.91 1.03 2.11
C GLY A 49 -17.74 0.31 1.04
N ARG A 50 -18.45 1.06 0.18
CA ARG A 50 -19.18 0.49 -0.96
C ARG A 50 -18.25 -0.18 -1.95
N GLY A 51 -17.14 0.46 -2.29
CA GLY A 51 -16.15 -0.12 -3.19
C GLY A 51 -15.57 -1.42 -2.64
N LEU A 52 -15.23 -1.45 -1.36
CA LEU A 52 -14.73 -2.65 -0.70
C LEU A 52 -15.75 -3.80 -0.73
N ALA A 53 -17.04 -3.51 -0.56
CA ALA A 53 -18.12 -4.49 -0.64
C ALA A 53 -18.31 -5.04 -2.07
N MET A 54 -18.04 -4.23 -3.10
CA MET A 54 -18.15 -4.63 -4.51
C MET A 54 -16.88 -5.30 -5.06
N ALA A 55 -15.75 -5.16 -4.37
CA ALA A 55 -14.44 -5.65 -4.84
C ALA A 55 -14.43 -7.12 -5.29
N PRO A 56 -15.09 -8.10 -4.60
CA PRO A 56 -15.09 -9.48 -5.05
C PRO A 56 -15.78 -9.68 -6.40
N ARG A 57 -16.84 -8.90 -6.68
CA ARG A 57 -17.55 -8.96 -7.96
C ARG A 57 -16.73 -8.34 -9.09
N ASP A 58 -16.03 -7.26 -8.79
CA ASP A 58 -15.22 -6.53 -9.75
C ASP A 58 -13.94 -7.28 -10.12
N ALA A 59 -13.37 -8.06 -9.20
CA ALA A 59 -12.20 -8.89 -9.45
C ALA A 59 -12.37 -9.94 -10.57
N VAL A 60 -13.59 -10.37 -10.85
CA VAL A 60 -13.86 -11.36 -11.90
C VAL A 60 -14.31 -10.73 -13.23
N ARG A 61 -14.30 -9.40 -13.34
CA ARG A 61 -14.64 -8.72 -14.60
C ARG A 61 -13.54 -8.92 -15.64
N PRO A 62 -13.88 -9.31 -16.88
CA PRO A 62 -12.88 -9.54 -17.92
C PRO A 62 -11.98 -8.33 -18.21
N SER A 63 -12.52 -7.10 -18.05
CA SER A 63 -11.76 -5.86 -18.22
C SER A 63 -10.62 -5.69 -17.22
N ASN A 64 -10.72 -6.30 -16.04
CA ASN A 64 -9.75 -6.19 -14.96
C ASN A 64 -8.74 -7.34 -15.01
N LEU A 65 -9.15 -8.53 -15.43
CA LEU A 65 -8.31 -9.72 -15.48
C LEU A 65 -7.04 -9.54 -16.32
N LYS A 66 -7.07 -8.71 -17.35
CA LYS A 66 -5.91 -8.46 -18.23
C LYS A 66 -4.66 -7.91 -17.53
N TRP A 67 -4.84 -7.19 -16.41
CA TRP A 67 -3.73 -6.64 -15.63
C TRP A 67 -3.64 -7.27 -14.23
N GLU A 68 -4.74 -7.78 -13.67
CA GLU A 68 -4.74 -8.48 -12.40
C GLU A 68 -4.01 -9.82 -12.46
N LEU A 69 -4.24 -10.61 -13.51
CA LEU A 69 -3.58 -11.89 -13.70
C LEU A 69 -2.05 -11.79 -13.79
N PRO A 70 -1.45 -10.86 -14.57
CA PRO A 70 0.01 -10.67 -14.56
C PRO A 70 0.57 -10.28 -13.19
N ILE A 71 -0.11 -9.39 -12.45
CA ILE A 71 0.32 -8.98 -11.10
C ILE A 71 0.26 -10.17 -10.14
N ALA A 72 -0.84 -10.92 -10.18
CA ALA A 72 -1.03 -12.11 -9.37
C ALA A 72 0.03 -13.19 -9.67
N ALA A 73 0.29 -13.43 -10.96
CA ALA A 73 1.31 -14.38 -11.41
C ALA A 73 2.72 -13.94 -10.95
N ALA A 74 3.06 -12.66 -11.11
CA ALA A 74 4.33 -12.12 -10.66
C ALA A 74 4.50 -12.25 -9.14
N THR A 75 3.46 -11.90 -8.36
CA THR A 75 3.48 -12.07 -6.90
C THR A 75 3.63 -13.54 -6.51
N GLY A 76 2.91 -14.45 -7.16
CA GLY A 76 3.02 -15.89 -6.95
C GLY A 76 4.43 -16.43 -7.27
N LEU A 77 5.03 -15.95 -8.35
CA LEU A 77 6.40 -16.30 -8.73
C LEU A 77 7.41 -15.85 -7.67
N LEU A 78 7.28 -14.63 -7.15
CA LEU A 78 8.14 -14.12 -6.08
C LEU A 78 8.02 -14.97 -4.81
N ILE A 79 6.82 -15.39 -4.43
CA ILE A 79 6.57 -16.26 -3.26
C ILE A 79 7.36 -17.58 -3.39
N VAL A 80 7.36 -18.15 -4.59
CA VAL A 80 7.95 -19.48 -4.81
C VAL A 80 9.47 -19.41 -5.00
N SER A 81 9.98 -18.39 -5.69
CA SER A 81 11.37 -18.38 -6.17
C SER A 81 12.29 -17.41 -5.42
N VAL A 82 11.78 -16.29 -4.92
CA VAL A 82 12.62 -15.18 -4.41
C VAL A 82 12.57 -15.05 -2.90
N ASP A 83 11.41 -15.17 -2.29
CA ASP A 83 11.20 -14.84 -0.88
C ASP A 83 12.17 -15.55 0.07
N ASN A 84 12.25 -16.87 -0.03
CA ASN A 84 13.13 -17.66 0.84
C ASN A 84 14.61 -17.44 0.53
N HIS A 85 14.94 -17.27 -0.76
CA HIS A 85 16.32 -17.00 -1.16
C HIS A 85 16.83 -15.70 -0.53
N VAL A 86 16.11 -14.61 -0.69
CA VAL A 86 16.46 -13.30 -0.11
C VAL A 86 16.49 -13.35 1.41
N ASN A 87 15.45 -13.93 2.04
CA ASN A 87 15.35 -13.98 3.49
C ASN A 87 16.52 -14.73 4.15
N ASN A 88 17.01 -15.80 3.52
CA ASN A 88 18.11 -16.60 4.04
C ASN A 88 19.48 -15.92 3.91
N HIS A 89 19.64 -14.97 2.99
CA HIS A 89 20.89 -14.23 2.79
C HIS A 89 21.07 -13.04 3.72
N ILE A 90 20.02 -12.56 4.36
CA ILE A 90 20.09 -11.45 5.32
C ILE A 90 20.42 -12.03 6.70
N GLN A 91 21.65 -11.83 7.20
CA GLN A 91 22.12 -12.49 8.44
C GLN A 91 22.63 -11.53 9.51
N SER A 92 23.06 -10.31 9.17
CA SER A 92 23.61 -9.37 10.16
C SER A 92 22.54 -8.81 11.11
N PRO A 93 22.60 -9.10 12.43
CA PRO A 93 21.57 -8.65 13.37
C PRO A 93 21.49 -7.13 13.53
N SER A 94 22.59 -6.41 13.50
CA SER A 94 22.63 -4.95 13.59
C SER A 94 21.99 -4.33 12.35
N PHE A 95 22.37 -4.78 11.15
CA PHE A 95 21.77 -4.32 9.89
C PHE A 95 20.25 -4.55 9.85
N VAL A 96 19.78 -5.71 10.29
CA VAL A 96 18.35 -6.04 10.36
C VAL A 96 17.60 -5.06 11.28
N GLN A 97 18.18 -4.75 12.45
CA GLN A 97 17.55 -3.84 13.40
C GLN A 97 17.51 -2.40 12.85
N ASP A 98 18.62 -1.93 12.27
CA ASP A 98 18.73 -0.58 11.73
C ASP A 98 17.82 -0.39 10.51
N ALA A 99 17.73 -1.38 9.62
CA ALA A 99 16.81 -1.37 8.51
C ALA A 99 15.34 -1.33 8.97
N ALA A 100 14.98 -2.12 9.98
CA ALA A 100 13.62 -2.09 10.55
C ALA A 100 13.29 -0.73 11.17
N ARG A 101 14.23 -0.10 11.90
CA ARG A 101 14.06 1.27 12.43
C ARG A 101 13.95 2.30 11.31
N GLY A 102 14.84 2.22 10.31
CA GLY A 102 14.85 3.11 9.15
C GLY A 102 13.51 3.11 8.40
N SER A 103 12.89 1.94 8.24
CA SER A 103 11.57 1.84 7.61
C SER A 103 10.46 2.55 8.41
N ASN A 104 10.50 2.49 9.73
CA ASN A 104 9.54 3.19 10.59
C ASN A 104 9.76 4.71 10.53
N VAL A 105 11.02 5.15 10.51
CA VAL A 105 11.37 6.58 10.35
C VAL A 105 10.90 7.08 8.99
N GLY A 106 11.14 6.32 7.91
CA GLY A 106 10.69 6.69 6.56
C GLY A 106 9.18 6.88 6.48
N LEU A 107 8.40 5.92 6.99
CA LEU A 107 6.94 6.05 7.07
C LEU A 107 6.52 7.26 7.94
N GLY A 108 7.22 7.50 9.05
CA GLY A 108 6.99 8.67 9.91
C GLY A 108 7.24 9.99 9.18
N ILE A 109 8.23 10.06 8.31
CA ILE A 109 8.51 11.23 7.45
C ILE A 109 7.35 11.46 6.47
N GLU A 110 6.83 10.42 5.84
CA GLU A 110 5.70 10.52 4.90
C GLU A 110 4.42 11.00 5.61
N LEU A 111 4.09 10.42 6.75
CA LEU A 111 2.95 10.85 7.59
C LEU A 111 3.13 12.29 8.06
N GLY A 112 4.32 12.66 8.53
CA GLY A 112 4.66 14.01 8.96
C GLY A 112 4.57 15.01 7.81
N ALA A 113 5.07 14.66 6.63
CA ALA A 113 4.99 15.53 5.44
C ALA A 113 3.54 15.78 5.01
N ALA A 114 2.70 14.73 4.99
CA ALA A 114 1.28 14.85 4.68
C ALA A 114 0.54 15.71 5.72
N GLY A 115 0.77 15.46 7.00
CA GLY A 115 0.19 16.24 8.10
C GLY A 115 0.61 17.70 8.08
N LEU A 116 1.90 17.99 7.87
CA LEU A 116 2.42 19.35 7.75
C LEU A 116 1.85 20.06 6.52
N ALA A 117 1.74 19.39 5.37
CA ALA A 117 1.13 19.96 4.18
C ALA A 117 -0.32 20.37 4.45
N TYR A 118 -1.09 19.52 5.15
CA TYR A 118 -2.45 19.85 5.58
C TYR A 118 -2.47 21.07 6.51
N LEU A 119 -1.73 21.04 7.62
CA LEU A 119 -1.74 22.09 8.64
C LEU A 119 -1.25 23.44 8.09
N VAL A 120 -0.13 23.45 7.36
CA VAL A 120 0.44 24.67 6.77
C VAL A 120 -0.46 25.22 5.68
N GLY A 121 -1.07 24.35 4.87
CA GLY A 121 -2.05 24.76 3.86
C GLY A 121 -3.31 25.38 4.46
N CYS A 122 -3.69 24.95 5.68
CA CYS A 122 -4.83 25.49 6.43
C CYS A 122 -4.52 26.80 7.19
N SER A 123 -3.27 27.17 7.37
CA SER A 123 -2.88 28.33 8.20
C SER A 123 -3.15 29.72 7.58
N GLY A 124 -3.92 29.78 6.50
CA GLY A 124 -4.34 31.04 5.87
C GLY A 124 -3.27 31.78 5.03
N HIS A 125 -2.02 31.32 5.06
CA HIS A 125 -0.89 31.92 4.34
C HIS A 125 -0.43 31.09 3.12
N ARG A 126 -1.07 29.95 2.86
CA ARG A 126 -0.66 29.01 1.82
C ARG A 126 -1.85 28.44 1.04
N SER A 127 -1.56 27.70 -0.01
CA SER A 127 -2.54 27.20 -0.97
C SER A 127 -3.50 26.17 -0.37
N PRO A 128 -4.83 26.32 -0.49
CA PRO A 128 -5.81 25.27 -0.18
C PRO A 128 -5.53 23.96 -0.90
N TYR A 129 -4.90 24.03 -2.06
CA TYR A 129 -4.46 22.86 -2.81
C TYR A 129 -3.44 22.01 -2.06
N MET A 130 -2.50 22.65 -1.35
CA MET A 130 -1.51 21.94 -0.53
C MET A 130 -2.19 21.27 0.68
N ALA A 131 -3.14 21.94 1.34
CA ALA A 131 -3.92 21.36 2.42
C ALA A 131 -4.69 20.14 1.97
N ASN A 132 -5.38 20.24 0.85
CA ASN A 132 -6.13 19.12 0.26
C ASN A 132 -5.22 17.97 -0.14
N SER A 133 -4.06 18.24 -0.73
CA SER A 133 -3.09 17.21 -1.09
C SER A 133 -2.57 16.44 0.14
N GLY A 134 -2.25 17.16 1.23
CA GLY A 134 -1.85 16.53 2.48
C GLY A 134 -2.94 15.68 3.11
N PHE A 135 -4.18 16.20 3.12
CA PHE A 135 -5.34 15.47 3.64
C PHE A 135 -5.63 14.21 2.81
N THR A 136 -5.70 14.32 1.48
CA THR A 136 -5.88 13.17 0.58
C THR A 136 -4.78 12.12 0.77
N ALA A 137 -3.53 12.54 1.02
CA ALA A 137 -2.44 11.61 1.29
C ALA A 137 -2.66 10.82 2.59
N LEU A 138 -3.10 11.49 3.67
CA LEU A 138 -3.43 10.84 4.94
C LEU A 138 -4.60 9.84 4.78
N GLU A 139 -5.66 10.26 4.07
CA GLU A 139 -6.80 9.37 3.76
C GLU A 139 -6.37 8.14 2.96
N ALA A 140 -5.55 8.34 1.92
CA ALA A 140 -5.06 7.25 1.09
C ALA A 140 -4.18 6.26 1.86
N MET A 141 -3.29 6.78 2.74
CA MET A 141 -2.47 5.94 3.61
C MET A 141 -3.33 5.14 4.59
N GLY A 142 -4.34 5.76 5.18
CA GLY A 142 -5.31 5.11 6.07
C GLY A 142 -6.13 4.04 5.34
N ALA A 143 -6.66 4.37 4.17
CA ALA A 143 -7.44 3.45 3.35
C ALA A 143 -6.61 2.24 2.89
N ALA A 144 -5.38 2.45 2.41
CA ALA A 144 -4.46 1.38 2.04
C ALA A 144 -4.13 0.48 3.24
N SER A 145 -3.97 1.06 4.43
CA SER A 145 -3.74 0.31 5.67
C SER A 145 -4.95 -0.53 6.09
N LEU A 146 -6.18 -0.07 5.86
CA LEU A 146 -7.40 -0.84 6.11
C LEU A 146 -7.53 -2.03 5.15
N VAL A 147 -7.24 -1.83 3.86
CA VAL A 147 -7.21 -2.92 2.87
C VAL A 147 -6.13 -3.95 3.26
N ASP A 148 -4.93 -3.48 3.59
CA ASP A 148 -3.83 -4.32 4.06
C ASP A 148 -4.23 -5.16 5.27
N PHE A 149 -4.86 -4.56 6.27
CA PHE A 149 -5.35 -5.26 7.46
C PHE A 149 -6.37 -6.36 7.13
N GLY A 150 -7.31 -6.09 6.24
CA GLY A 150 -8.30 -7.08 5.78
C GLY A 150 -7.64 -8.27 5.09
N ILE A 151 -6.66 -8.02 4.21
CA ILE A 151 -5.92 -9.09 3.51
C ILE A 151 -5.06 -9.88 4.52
N LYS A 152 -4.40 -9.22 5.48
CA LYS A 152 -3.65 -9.88 6.56
C LYS A 152 -4.51 -10.85 7.36
N ALA A 153 -5.71 -10.41 7.76
CA ALA A 153 -6.65 -11.25 8.50
C ALA A 153 -7.08 -12.49 7.71
N ALA A 154 -7.20 -12.36 6.38
CA ALA A 154 -7.59 -13.46 5.51
C ALA A 154 -6.41 -14.42 5.19
N THR A 155 -5.18 -13.93 5.20
CA THR A 155 -4.01 -14.66 4.73
C THR A 155 -3.19 -15.30 5.85
N ASN A 156 -3.12 -14.66 7.01
CA ASN A 156 -2.37 -15.10 8.19
C ASN A 156 -0.98 -15.64 7.87
N ARG A 157 -0.24 -14.96 6.95
CA ARG A 157 1.08 -15.39 6.51
C ARG A 157 2.12 -15.20 7.61
N GLN A 158 2.98 -16.19 7.83
CA GLN A 158 4.10 -16.10 8.76
C GLN A 158 5.03 -14.93 8.42
N TYR A 159 5.63 -14.33 9.47
CA TYR A 159 6.63 -13.27 9.30
C TYR A 159 7.99 -13.82 8.88
N ALA A 160 8.75 -13.01 8.14
CA ALA A 160 10.08 -13.37 7.67
C ALA A 160 11.13 -13.57 8.80
N TYR A 161 10.87 -13.04 10.00
CA TYR A 161 11.73 -13.26 11.20
C TYR A 161 11.36 -14.50 12.01
N ALA A 162 10.26 -15.19 11.69
CA ALA A 162 9.87 -16.38 12.44
C ALA A 162 10.91 -17.51 12.26
N LYS A 163 11.15 -18.28 13.32
CA LYS A 163 12.11 -19.40 13.27
C LYS A 163 11.60 -20.48 12.31
N ASN A 164 12.51 -20.97 11.46
CA ASN A 164 12.22 -22.02 10.48
C ASN A 164 11.06 -21.71 9.53
N THR A 165 10.80 -20.41 9.29
CA THR A 165 9.73 -19.98 8.38
C THR A 165 10.14 -20.14 6.93
N HIS A 166 9.17 -20.57 6.12
CA HIS A 166 9.21 -20.47 4.66
C HIS A 166 8.16 -19.48 4.14
N GLY A 167 7.56 -18.65 5.02
CA GLY A 167 6.52 -17.69 4.67
C GLY A 167 5.21 -18.37 4.32
N GLU A 168 4.81 -19.36 5.11
CA GLU A 168 3.60 -20.14 4.88
C GLU A 168 2.36 -19.32 5.23
N PHE A 169 1.31 -19.49 4.42
CA PHE A 169 0.01 -18.86 4.61
C PHE A 169 -0.85 -19.69 5.55
N TRP A 170 -1.72 -19.04 6.31
CA TRP A 170 -2.64 -19.61 7.31
C TRP A 170 -1.95 -20.33 8.48
N GLU A 171 -0.70 -19.91 8.78
CA GLU A 171 0.09 -20.48 9.88
C GLU A 171 0.30 -19.47 11.03
N GLY A 172 -0.62 -18.50 11.16
CA GLY A 172 -0.62 -17.55 12.27
C GLY A 172 0.44 -16.44 12.14
N GLY A 173 0.14 -15.41 11.39
CA GLY A 173 0.99 -14.25 11.21
C GLY A 173 0.24 -13.12 10.51
N GLY A 174 0.92 -12.06 10.13
CA GLY A 174 0.33 -10.91 9.42
C GLY A 174 1.35 -10.30 8.46
N SER A 175 2.18 -11.15 7.82
CA SER A 175 3.22 -10.65 6.93
C SER A 175 2.68 -10.15 5.60
N PHE A 176 1.68 -10.79 5.00
CA PHE A 176 1.20 -10.47 3.67
C PHE A 176 -0.13 -9.70 3.70
N PRO A 177 -0.22 -8.58 2.98
CA PRO A 177 0.85 -7.82 2.35
C PRO A 177 1.61 -6.93 3.35
N SER A 178 2.54 -6.06 2.87
CA SER A 178 3.26 -5.13 3.73
C SER A 178 2.52 -3.81 3.91
N GLY A 179 2.04 -3.53 5.12
CA GLY A 179 1.33 -2.29 5.45
C GLY A 179 2.20 -1.03 5.30
N HIS A 180 3.51 -1.10 5.60
CA HIS A 180 4.43 0.02 5.34
C HIS A 180 4.52 0.30 3.84
N ALA A 181 4.68 -0.73 3.01
CA ALA A 181 4.69 -0.56 1.56
C ALA A 181 3.36 0.00 1.05
N ALA A 182 2.23 -0.52 1.54
CA ALA A 182 0.91 -0.03 1.15
C ALA A 182 0.72 1.46 1.49
N ALA A 183 1.01 1.87 2.72
CA ALA A 183 0.90 3.27 3.13
C ALA A 183 1.87 4.17 2.34
N SER A 184 3.15 3.80 2.22
CA SER A 184 4.16 4.60 1.52
C SER A 184 3.85 4.77 0.03
N PHE A 185 3.43 3.71 -0.67
CA PHE A 185 3.06 3.82 -2.09
C PHE A 185 1.73 4.56 -2.29
N ALA A 186 0.80 4.52 -1.31
CA ALA A 186 -0.39 5.35 -1.34
C ALA A 186 -0.02 6.84 -1.24
N PHE A 187 0.83 7.22 -0.29
CA PHE A 187 1.39 8.57 -0.21
C PHE A 187 2.06 9.00 -1.52
N ALA A 188 2.99 8.18 -2.04
CA ALA A 188 3.73 8.50 -3.24
C ALA A 188 2.81 8.67 -4.47
N SER A 189 1.78 7.84 -4.59
CA SER A 189 0.79 7.93 -5.65
C SER A 189 0.01 9.23 -5.60
N VAL A 190 -0.45 9.65 -4.41
CA VAL A 190 -1.13 10.95 -4.23
C VAL A 190 -0.21 12.09 -4.63
N ILE A 191 1.03 12.13 -4.14
CA ILE A 191 1.98 13.19 -4.48
C ILE A 191 2.24 13.23 -5.98
N ALA A 192 2.41 12.08 -6.63
CA ALA A 192 2.65 12.00 -8.07
C ALA A 192 1.47 12.53 -8.91
N HIS A 193 0.23 12.25 -8.48
CA HIS A 193 -0.98 12.73 -9.17
C HIS A 193 -1.26 14.20 -8.89
N ARG A 194 -1.03 14.67 -7.67
CA ARG A 194 -1.24 16.06 -7.30
C ARG A 194 -0.20 17.01 -7.87
N TYR A 195 1.04 16.55 -8.05
CA TYR A 195 2.15 17.38 -8.55
C TYR A 195 2.79 16.79 -9.82
N PRO A 196 2.00 16.53 -10.90
CA PRO A 196 2.49 15.80 -12.08
C PRO A 196 3.61 16.54 -12.83
N LYS A 197 3.64 17.88 -12.73
CA LYS A 197 4.65 18.74 -13.37
C LYS A 197 5.95 18.84 -12.58
N ASN A 198 6.01 18.32 -11.37
CA ASN A 198 7.22 18.34 -10.54
C ASN A 198 7.85 16.94 -10.44
N PRO A 199 8.83 16.61 -11.32
CA PRO A 199 9.44 15.29 -11.34
C PRO A 199 10.19 14.97 -10.04
N TRP A 200 10.75 15.97 -9.36
CA TRP A 200 11.46 15.77 -8.10
C TRP A 200 10.54 15.29 -6.98
N LEU A 201 9.36 15.89 -6.83
CA LEU A 201 8.37 15.44 -5.86
C LEU A 201 7.87 14.03 -6.21
N LYS A 202 7.54 13.80 -7.47
CA LYS A 202 7.05 12.50 -7.95
C LYS A 202 8.06 11.39 -7.67
N TRP A 203 9.27 11.51 -8.22
CA TRP A 203 10.28 10.48 -8.12
C TRP A 203 10.90 10.39 -6.71
N GLY A 204 10.97 11.50 -5.99
CA GLY A 204 11.37 11.53 -4.59
C GLY A 204 10.41 10.76 -3.69
N ALA A 205 9.09 10.94 -3.87
CA ALA A 205 8.09 10.20 -3.12
C ALA A 205 8.14 8.69 -3.42
N TYR A 206 8.20 8.30 -4.70
CA TYR A 206 8.36 6.88 -5.04
C TYR A 206 9.70 6.29 -4.61
N GLY A 207 10.77 7.07 -4.64
CA GLY A 207 12.09 6.66 -4.12
C GLY A 207 12.04 6.38 -2.62
N LEU A 208 11.39 7.27 -1.86
CA LEU A 208 11.19 7.08 -0.42
C LEU A 208 10.33 5.84 -0.13
N ALA A 209 9.19 5.68 -0.79
CA ALA A 209 8.31 4.52 -0.65
C ALA A 209 9.03 3.20 -0.97
N THR A 210 9.85 3.20 -2.03
CA THR A 210 10.69 2.07 -2.39
C THR A 210 11.74 1.78 -1.31
N GLY A 211 12.41 2.81 -0.79
CA GLY A 211 13.38 2.68 0.30
C GLY A 211 12.76 2.11 1.58
N VAL A 212 11.59 2.63 1.99
CA VAL A 212 10.81 2.09 3.12
C VAL A 212 10.50 0.62 2.90
N SER A 213 10.03 0.25 1.72
CA SER A 213 9.65 -1.13 1.39
C SER A 213 10.84 -2.07 1.43
N PHE A 214 11.97 -1.72 0.81
CA PHE A 214 13.19 -2.53 0.88
C PHE A 214 13.74 -2.64 2.30
N ALA A 215 13.64 -1.58 3.10
CA ALA A 215 14.05 -1.61 4.50
C ALA A 215 13.19 -2.59 5.33
N ARG A 216 11.92 -2.87 4.92
CA ARG A 216 11.10 -3.92 5.54
C ARG A 216 11.63 -5.32 5.25
N VAL A 217 12.10 -5.57 4.04
CA VAL A 217 12.74 -6.85 3.68
C VAL A 217 14.09 -6.98 4.37
N ALA A 218 14.95 -5.96 4.30
CA ALA A 218 16.25 -5.94 4.98
C ALA A 218 16.12 -6.11 6.51
N GLY A 219 15.07 -5.56 7.10
CA GLY A 219 14.70 -5.70 8.50
C GLY A 219 14.00 -7.03 8.86
N LYS A 220 13.93 -7.99 7.94
CA LYS A 220 13.23 -9.28 8.10
C LYS A 220 11.78 -9.18 8.60
N LYS A 221 11.11 -8.05 8.36
CA LYS A 221 9.72 -7.87 8.74
C LYS A 221 8.76 -8.45 7.70
N HIS A 222 9.17 -8.44 6.43
CA HIS A 222 8.39 -8.86 5.28
C HIS A 222 9.24 -9.60 4.25
N PHE A 223 8.60 -10.40 3.44
CA PHE A 223 9.18 -10.98 2.24
C PHE A 223 9.12 -10.01 1.06
N VAL A 224 9.84 -10.32 -0.02
CA VAL A 224 9.84 -9.49 -1.25
C VAL A 224 8.44 -9.43 -1.86
N SER A 225 7.73 -10.55 -1.92
CA SER A 225 6.36 -10.62 -2.42
C SER A 225 5.37 -9.76 -1.58
N ASP A 226 5.59 -9.65 -0.25
CA ASP A 226 4.74 -8.84 0.63
C ASP A 226 4.84 -7.35 0.28
N ILE A 227 6.07 -6.86 -0.01
CA ILE A 227 6.28 -5.43 -0.35
C ILE A 227 5.78 -5.11 -1.74
N VAL A 228 5.87 -6.04 -2.69
CA VAL A 228 5.31 -5.84 -4.04
C VAL A 228 3.79 -5.78 -3.96
N ALA A 229 3.17 -6.74 -3.26
CA ALA A 229 1.72 -6.74 -3.06
C ALA A 229 1.24 -5.48 -2.32
N GLY A 230 1.92 -5.10 -1.23
CA GLY A 230 1.61 -3.88 -0.49
C GLY A 230 1.78 -2.63 -1.36
N GLY A 231 2.85 -2.55 -2.15
CA GLY A 231 3.08 -1.44 -3.07
C GLY A 231 1.97 -1.28 -4.11
N VAL A 232 1.47 -2.39 -4.65
CA VAL A 232 0.33 -2.36 -5.60
C VAL A 232 -0.95 -1.89 -4.90
N VAL A 233 -1.27 -2.41 -3.71
CA VAL A 233 -2.41 -1.93 -2.90
C VAL A 233 -2.31 -0.42 -2.69
N GLY A 234 -1.14 0.06 -2.26
CA GLY A 234 -0.91 1.49 -2.01
C GLY A 234 -1.05 2.33 -3.26
N TYR A 235 -0.40 1.93 -4.36
CA TYR A 235 -0.47 2.64 -5.64
C TYR A 235 -1.91 2.80 -6.13
N VAL A 236 -2.68 1.71 -6.11
CA VAL A 236 -4.06 1.70 -6.59
C VAL A 236 -4.95 2.55 -5.69
N THR A 237 -4.84 2.39 -4.36
CA THR A 237 -5.62 3.18 -3.39
C THR A 237 -5.28 4.67 -3.49
N GLY A 238 -3.99 5.03 -3.56
CA GLY A 238 -3.56 6.41 -3.69
C GLY A 238 -3.99 7.06 -5.00
N THR A 239 -3.95 6.32 -6.11
CA THR A 239 -4.49 6.78 -7.41
C THR A 239 -5.98 7.05 -7.31
N TYR A 240 -6.75 6.11 -6.76
CA TYR A 240 -8.18 6.26 -6.56
C TYR A 240 -8.51 7.53 -5.75
N MET A 241 -7.91 7.68 -4.57
CA MET A 241 -8.15 8.82 -3.67
C MET A 241 -7.71 10.16 -4.26
N SER A 242 -6.79 10.15 -5.23
CA SER A 242 -6.33 11.38 -5.90
C SER A 242 -7.27 11.86 -6.99
N THR A 243 -8.11 10.96 -7.51
CA THR A 243 -8.99 11.21 -8.67
C THR A 243 -10.46 11.35 -8.28
N HIS A 244 -10.80 11.11 -7.02
CA HIS A 244 -12.15 11.21 -6.44
C HIS A 244 -12.17 12.15 -5.26
#